data_46af148d9ebecdc469bed744820c3f76
#
_entry.id   46af148d9ebecdc469bed744820c3f76
#
_cell.length_a   1.000
_cell.length_b   1.000
_cell.length_c   1.000
_cell.angle_alpha   90.00
_cell.angle_beta   90.00
_cell.angle_gamma   90.00
#
_symmetry.space_group_name_H-M   'P 1'
#
loop_
_entity.id
_entity.type
_entity.pdbx_description
1 polymer ?
#
loop_
_entity_poly.entity_id
_entity_poly.type
_entity_poly.pdbx_seq_one_letter_code
_entity_poly.pdbx_strand_id
1 'polypeptide(L)'
;MSTILRPSLKAQAFTDRWQVEIVDLTATYMRNAGMKSAAILDGAELCRVEEFAARHFRRTGFEARFLESEPFRVLFGVYFWLVIQDRGDRQVRTVGVMAQSSEMIWIPLPSDFGTADYSRRRAKALTKHLSAIAETRTELLRLFDSWLAPSARLREYLGANRRESIETARKLIELIAPTVLKTVLGYLVALHGDFDRLSLGSE
;
A
#
# COMPACT_ATOMS: atom_id res chain seq x y z
N MET A 1 20.89 13.09 -28.94
CA MET A 1 21.15 11.67 -28.55
C MET A 1 20.56 11.46 -27.17
N SER A 2 19.47 10.72 -27.08
CA SER A 2 18.85 10.38 -25.78
C SER A 2 19.65 9.24 -25.16
N THR A 3 20.33 9.51 -24.06
CA THR A 3 21.02 8.47 -23.30
C THR A 3 19.95 7.64 -22.59
N ILE A 4 19.68 6.44 -23.09
CA ILE A 4 18.84 5.48 -22.39
C ILE A 4 19.60 5.08 -21.12
N LEU A 5 19.20 5.63 -19.98
CA LEU A 5 19.70 5.20 -18.67
C LEU A 5 19.25 3.77 -18.44
N ARG A 6 20.20 2.84 -18.30
CA ARG A 6 19.86 1.47 -17.93
C ARG A 6 19.29 1.48 -16.51
N PRO A 7 18.18 0.74 -16.26
CA PRO A 7 17.62 0.64 -14.92
C PRO A 7 18.69 0.16 -13.94
N SER A 8 18.62 0.63 -12.70
CA SER A 8 19.53 0.14 -11.67
C SER A 8 19.34 -1.37 -11.48
N LEU A 9 20.41 -2.08 -11.04
CA LEU A 9 20.33 -3.53 -10.76
C LEU A 9 19.18 -3.88 -9.80
N LYS A 10 18.87 -2.99 -8.84
CA LYS A 10 17.74 -3.15 -7.92
C LYS A 10 16.38 -3.01 -8.63
N ALA A 11 16.25 -2.05 -9.54
CA ALA A 11 15.05 -1.86 -10.33
C ALA A 11 14.83 -3.06 -11.26
N GLN A 12 15.89 -3.56 -11.92
CA GLN A 12 15.80 -4.74 -12.76
C GLN A 12 15.39 -5.98 -11.96
N ALA A 13 16.01 -6.23 -10.81
CA ALA A 13 15.65 -7.34 -9.94
C ALA A 13 14.19 -7.26 -9.43
N PHE A 14 13.68 -6.05 -9.20
CA PHE A 14 12.29 -5.82 -8.85
C PHE A 14 11.35 -6.17 -10.03
N THR A 15 11.68 -5.67 -11.23
CA THR A 15 10.94 -5.96 -12.46
C THR A 15 10.86 -7.46 -12.73
N ASP A 16 12.01 -8.15 -12.68
CA ASP A 16 12.09 -9.58 -12.95
C ASP A 16 11.27 -10.39 -11.92
N ARG A 17 11.33 -9.99 -10.66
CA ARG A 17 10.61 -10.66 -9.59
C ARG A 17 9.09 -10.47 -9.68
N TRP A 18 8.66 -9.27 -10.00
CA TRP A 18 7.25 -8.89 -9.90
C TRP A 18 6.55 -8.79 -11.26
N GLN A 19 7.27 -9.01 -12.36
CA GLN A 19 6.76 -8.91 -13.74
C GLN A 19 6.06 -7.56 -13.98
N VAL A 20 6.68 -6.49 -13.50
CA VAL A 20 6.19 -5.11 -13.70
C VAL A 20 7.08 -4.38 -14.69
N GLU A 21 6.50 -3.51 -15.49
CA GLU A 21 7.21 -2.67 -16.42
C GLU A 21 7.85 -1.48 -15.72
N ILE A 22 9.09 -1.13 -16.11
CA ILE A 22 9.73 0.11 -15.70
C ILE A 22 9.48 1.15 -16.77
N VAL A 23 8.90 2.27 -16.40
CA VAL A 23 8.70 3.42 -17.27
C VAL A 23 9.65 4.53 -16.83
N ASP A 24 10.63 4.85 -17.69
CA ASP A 24 11.54 5.96 -17.46
C ASP A 24 10.91 7.28 -17.92
N LEU A 25 10.82 8.23 -16.98
CA LEU A 25 10.30 9.56 -17.28
C LEU A 25 11.43 10.58 -17.23
N THR A 26 11.60 11.32 -18.32
CA THR A 26 12.54 12.44 -18.35
C THR A 26 11.91 13.66 -17.73
N ALA A 27 12.58 14.25 -16.73
CA ALA A 27 12.08 15.41 -16.00
C ALA A 27 13.15 16.48 -15.81
N THR A 28 12.73 17.74 -15.82
CA THR A 28 13.59 18.87 -15.49
C THR A 28 13.40 19.22 -14.01
N TYR A 29 14.44 18.98 -13.21
CA TYR A 29 14.42 19.30 -11.79
C TYR A 29 14.77 20.76 -11.54
N MET A 30 13.96 21.41 -10.72
CA MET A 30 14.16 22.78 -10.24
C MET A 30 14.36 22.75 -8.73
N ARG A 31 15.38 23.44 -8.26
CA ARG A 31 15.65 23.59 -6.83
C ARG A 31 15.76 25.08 -6.50
N ASN A 32 14.72 25.60 -5.84
CA ASN A 32 14.73 26.97 -5.36
C ASN A 32 15.29 27.04 -3.93
N ALA A 33 16.03 28.10 -3.63
CA ALA A 33 16.49 28.39 -2.27
C ALA A 33 15.26 28.46 -1.34
N GLY A 34 15.19 27.58 -0.33
CA GLY A 34 14.07 27.49 0.61
C GLY A 34 13.12 26.29 0.40
N MET A 35 13.22 25.57 -0.69
CA MET A 35 12.47 24.32 -0.85
C MET A 35 13.18 23.15 -0.16
N LYS A 36 12.45 22.39 0.66
CA LYS A 36 12.96 21.16 1.31
C LYS A 36 13.25 20.04 0.32
N SER A 37 12.56 19.98 -0.81
CA SER A 37 12.70 18.97 -1.87
C SER A 37 12.79 19.62 -3.24
N ALA A 38 13.44 18.94 -4.19
CA ALA A 38 13.43 19.36 -5.59
C ALA A 38 12.00 19.21 -6.15
N ALA A 39 11.58 20.19 -6.96
CA ALA A 39 10.35 20.13 -7.75
C ALA A 39 10.67 19.80 -9.21
N ILE A 40 9.69 19.30 -9.93
CA ILE A 40 9.78 19.03 -11.36
C ILE A 40 9.02 20.14 -12.10
N LEU A 41 9.62 20.66 -13.13
CA LEU A 41 8.97 21.59 -14.04
C LEU A 41 8.22 20.78 -15.12
N ASP A 42 6.87 20.83 -15.06
CA ASP A 42 5.98 20.19 -16.03
C ASP A 42 5.26 21.27 -16.85
N GLY A 43 5.78 21.57 -18.03
CA GLY A 43 5.37 22.74 -18.80
C GLY A 43 5.77 24.02 -18.08
N ALA A 44 4.80 24.83 -17.63
CA ALA A 44 5.02 26.07 -16.89
C ALA A 44 4.80 25.91 -15.37
N GLU A 45 4.45 24.70 -14.90
CA GLU A 45 4.08 24.45 -13.51
C GLU A 45 5.15 23.64 -12.77
N LEU A 46 5.37 23.97 -11.50
CA LEU A 46 6.17 23.16 -10.60
C LEU A 46 5.27 22.15 -9.88
N CYS A 47 5.66 20.88 -9.92
CA CYS A 47 4.94 19.80 -9.25
C CYS A 47 5.91 18.84 -8.54
N ARG A 48 5.36 17.98 -7.69
CA ARG A 48 6.11 16.89 -7.07
C ARG A 48 6.34 15.75 -8.07
N VAL A 49 7.31 14.87 -7.77
CA VAL A 49 7.65 13.71 -8.62
C VAL A 49 6.43 12.82 -8.83
N GLU A 50 5.66 12.56 -7.80
CA GLU A 50 4.48 11.70 -7.83
C GLU A 50 3.37 12.30 -8.70
N GLU A 51 3.18 13.62 -8.60
CA GLU A 51 2.20 14.32 -9.43
C GLU A 51 2.62 14.35 -10.91
N PHE A 52 3.92 14.56 -11.16
CA PHE A 52 4.47 14.48 -12.51
C PHE A 52 4.23 13.10 -13.14
N ALA A 53 4.52 12.02 -12.40
CA ALA A 53 4.26 10.66 -12.85
C ALA A 53 2.76 10.43 -13.10
N ALA A 54 1.89 10.87 -12.19
CA ALA A 54 0.45 10.73 -12.35
C ALA A 54 -0.07 11.49 -13.58
N ARG A 55 0.44 12.70 -13.83
CA ARG A 55 0.11 13.49 -15.04
C ARG A 55 0.56 12.79 -16.32
N HIS A 56 1.76 12.19 -16.31
CA HIS A 56 2.26 11.41 -17.46
C HIS A 56 1.30 10.27 -17.79
N PHE A 57 0.93 9.45 -16.81
CA PHE A 57 0.01 8.33 -17.04
C PHE A 57 -1.39 8.80 -17.47
N ARG A 58 -1.90 9.90 -16.95
CA ARG A 58 -3.19 10.47 -17.41
C ARG A 58 -3.12 10.92 -18.87
N ARG A 59 -1.99 11.54 -19.30
CA ARG A 59 -1.79 11.94 -20.70
C ARG A 59 -1.69 10.74 -21.66
N THR A 60 -1.27 9.60 -21.16
CA THR A 60 -1.20 8.34 -21.94
C THR A 60 -2.50 7.51 -21.86
N GLY A 61 -3.57 8.06 -21.28
CA GLY A 61 -4.90 7.46 -21.26
C GLY A 61 -5.20 6.59 -20.05
N PHE A 62 -4.31 6.54 -19.05
CA PHE A 62 -4.57 5.83 -17.81
C PHE A 62 -5.27 6.72 -16.78
N GLU A 63 -6.12 6.15 -15.95
CA GLU A 63 -6.56 6.81 -14.73
C GLU A 63 -5.48 6.64 -13.66
N ALA A 64 -4.72 7.70 -13.40
CA ALA A 64 -3.64 7.69 -12.41
C ALA A 64 -3.97 8.64 -11.25
N ARG A 65 -3.83 8.13 -10.02
CA ARG A 65 -4.03 8.89 -8.79
C ARG A 65 -2.83 8.67 -7.87
N PHE A 66 -2.39 9.74 -7.25
CA PHE A 66 -1.47 9.63 -6.13
C PHE A 66 -2.26 9.22 -4.89
N LEU A 67 -1.79 8.17 -4.22
CA LEU A 67 -2.38 7.68 -2.98
C LEU A 67 -1.27 7.50 -1.95
N GLU A 68 -1.55 7.97 -0.73
CA GLU A 68 -0.75 7.61 0.43
C GLU A 68 -0.85 6.10 0.72
N SER A 69 0.03 5.58 1.56
CA SER A 69 0.08 4.15 1.91
C SER A 69 -1.13 3.66 2.73
N GLU A 70 -1.85 4.56 3.39
CA GLU A 70 -2.96 4.21 4.30
C GLU A 70 -4.08 3.40 3.65
N PRO A 71 -4.62 3.74 2.47
CA PRO A 71 -5.66 2.92 1.83
C PRO A 71 -5.22 1.48 1.58
N PHE A 72 -3.95 1.26 1.25
CA PHE A 72 -3.40 -0.08 1.06
C PHE A 72 -3.25 -0.83 2.38
N ARG A 73 -2.89 -0.15 3.47
CA ARG A 73 -2.90 -0.74 4.82
C ARG A 73 -4.32 -1.13 5.23
N VAL A 74 -5.33 -0.32 4.92
CA VAL A 74 -6.73 -0.66 5.15
C VAL A 74 -7.11 -1.91 4.38
N LEU A 75 -6.80 -1.99 3.08
CA LEU A 75 -7.06 -3.19 2.26
C LEU A 75 -6.38 -4.42 2.86
N PHE A 76 -5.08 -4.34 3.17
CA PHE A 76 -4.34 -5.44 3.76
C PHE A 76 -4.96 -5.87 5.10
N GLY A 77 -5.18 -4.92 6.00
CA GLY A 77 -5.77 -5.19 7.31
C GLY A 77 -7.13 -5.87 7.21
N VAL A 78 -8.01 -5.35 6.37
CA VAL A 78 -9.36 -5.90 6.22
C VAL A 78 -9.33 -7.31 5.63
N TYR A 79 -8.62 -7.52 4.54
CA TYR A 79 -8.60 -8.82 3.87
C TYR A 79 -7.77 -9.88 4.59
N PHE A 80 -6.77 -9.50 5.39
CA PHE A 80 -5.91 -10.44 6.11
C PHE A 80 -6.13 -10.46 7.62
N TRP A 81 -7.18 -9.79 8.13
CA TRP A 81 -7.42 -9.64 9.57
C TRP A 81 -7.43 -10.97 10.33
N LEU A 82 -8.04 -12.00 9.76
CA LEU A 82 -8.06 -13.35 10.35
C LEU A 82 -6.67 -13.98 10.46
N VAL A 83 -5.77 -13.67 9.53
CA VAL A 83 -4.40 -14.14 9.57
C VAL A 83 -3.56 -13.32 10.55
N ILE A 84 -3.83 -12.01 10.63
CA ILE A 84 -3.16 -11.09 11.55
C ILE A 84 -3.50 -11.45 13.00
N GLN A 85 -4.78 -11.66 13.30
CA GLN A 85 -5.28 -11.97 14.63
C GLN A 85 -5.47 -13.47 14.89
N ASP A 86 -4.69 -14.31 14.24
CA ASP A 86 -4.72 -15.75 14.47
C ASP A 86 -4.32 -16.09 15.91
N ARG A 87 -5.30 -16.53 16.72
CA ARG A 87 -5.08 -16.90 18.13
C ARG A 87 -4.14 -18.10 18.31
N GLY A 88 -3.93 -18.89 17.26
CA GLY A 88 -2.98 -19.99 17.25
C GLY A 88 -1.54 -19.55 17.08
N ASP A 89 -1.30 -18.29 16.72
CA ASP A 89 0.05 -17.75 16.57
C ASP A 89 0.66 -17.44 17.94
N ARG A 90 1.70 -18.19 18.31
CA ARG A 90 2.44 -18.02 19.58
C ARG A 90 3.14 -16.68 19.71
N GLN A 91 3.30 -15.93 18.61
CA GLN A 91 3.90 -14.59 18.62
C GLN A 91 2.90 -13.49 18.96
N VAL A 92 1.59 -13.77 19.00
CA VAL A 92 0.58 -12.77 19.32
C VAL A 92 0.76 -12.27 20.76
N ARG A 93 0.86 -10.96 20.89
CA ARG A 93 0.97 -10.23 22.16
C ARG A 93 -0.01 -9.06 22.12
N THR A 94 -0.38 -8.60 23.30
CA THR A 94 -1.11 -7.33 23.40
C THR A 94 -0.12 -6.18 23.19
N VAL A 95 -0.32 -5.43 22.13
CA VAL A 95 0.53 -4.30 21.73
C VAL A 95 -0.26 -3.01 21.90
N GLY A 96 0.36 -2.01 22.53
CA GLY A 96 -0.21 -0.66 22.58
C GLY A 96 0.01 0.06 21.26
N VAL A 97 -1.06 0.54 20.65
CA VAL A 97 -1.05 1.34 19.42
C VAL A 97 -1.69 2.69 19.74
N MET A 98 -0.99 3.77 19.37
CA MET A 98 -1.53 5.11 19.54
C MET A 98 -2.62 5.37 18.51
N ALA A 99 -3.84 5.62 18.98
CA ALA A 99 -4.94 6.04 18.13
C ALA A 99 -4.77 7.50 17.68
N GLN A 100 -5.50 7.90 16.68
CA GLN A 100 -5.56 9.31 16.24
C GLN A 100 -6.13 10.25 17.31
N SER A 101 -6.98 9.73 18.19
CA SER A 101 -7.48 10.43 19.39
C SER A 101 -6.40 10.67 20.46
N SER A 102 -5.15 10.26 20.22
CA SER A 102 -4.07 10.25 21.20
C SER A 102 -4.30 9.31 22.39
N GLU A 103 -5.26 8.39 22.28
CA GLU A 103 -5.49 7.33 23.23
C GLU A 103 -4.67 6.09 22.89
N MET A 104 -4.18 5.38 23.92
CA MET A 104 -3.51 4.10 23.75
C MET A 104 -4.54 2.98 23.62
N ILE A 105 -4.54 2.32 22.47
CA ILE A 105 -5.38 1.16 22.21
C ILE A 105 -4.55 -0.11 22.35
N TRP A 106 -5.06 -1.09 23.05
CA TRP A 106 -4.38 -2.37 23.25
C TRP A 106 -4.98 -3.45 22.35
N ILE A 107 -4.19 -3.90 21.37
CA ILE A 107 -4.62 -4.82 20.33
C ILE A 107 -3.74 -6.06 20.32
N PRO A 108 -4.31 -7.27 20.25
CA PRO A 108 -3.52 -8.49 20.08
C PRO A 108 -2.96 -8.55 18.65
N LEU A 109 -1.64 -8.46 18.53
CA LEU A 109 -0.91 -8.54 17.26
C LEU A 109 0.30 -9.46 17.41
N PRO A 110 0.76 -10.10 16.30
CA PRO A 110 2.06 -10.75 16.28
C PRO A 110 3.19 -9.76 16.61
N SER A 111 4.12 -10.14 17.47
CA SER A 111 5.23 -9.25 17.90
C SER A 111 6.16 -8.84 16.75
N ASP A 112 6.15 -9.59 15.68
CA ASP A 112 6.90 -9.35 14.45
C ASP A 112 6.04 -8.71 13.34
N PHE A 113 4.79 -8.31 13.64
CA PHE A 113 3.92 -7.67 12.66
C PHE A 113 4.54 -6.38 12.13
N GLY A 114 4.45 -6.17 10.81
CA GLY A 114 5.09 -5.04 10.15
C GLY A 114 6.56 -5.29 9.76
N THR A 115 7.10 -6.47 10.00
CA THR A 115 8.47 -6.83 9.64
C THR A 115 8.54 -7.88 8.53
N ALA A 116 9.70 -8.00 7.86
CA ALA A 116 9.95 -9.07 6.90
C ALA A 116 9.89 -10.48 7.53
N ASP A 117 10.15 -10.58 8.82
CA ASP A 117 10.07 -11.86 9.55
C ASP A 117 8.63 -12.35 9.67
N TYR A 118 7.67 -11.45 9.88
CA TYR A 118 6.25 -11.76 9.86
C TYR A 118 5.83 -12.40 8.53
N SER A 119 6.13 -11.75 7.41
CA SER A 119 5.77 -12.26 6.09
C SER A 119 6.40 -13.62 5.82
N ARG A 120 7.66 -13.81 6.18
CA ARG A 120 8.37 -15.07 6.00
C ARG A 120 7.77 -16.19 6.84
N ARG A 121 7.54 -15.93 8.12
CA ARG A 121 6.98 -16.89 9.07
C ARG A 121 5.54 -17.27 8.73
N ARG A 122 4.74 -16.32 8.27
CA ARG A 122 3.33 -16.50 7.94
C ARG A 122 3.07 -16.76 6.45
N ALA A 123 4.10 -16.90 5.62
CA ALA A 123 4.00 -17.02 4.17
C ALA A 123 2.93 -18.03 3.72
N LYS A 124 2.94 -19.24 4.30
CA LYS A 124 1.97 -20.29 3.98
C LYS A 124 0.53 -19.87 4.29
N ALA A 125 0.29 -19.27 5.45
CA ALA A 125 -1.04 -18.82 5.87
C ALA A 125 -1.52 -17.65 5.01
N LEU A 126 -0.65 -16.68 4.76
CA LEU A 126 -0.93 -15.52 3.91
C LEU A 126 -1.25 -15.94 2.47
N THR A 127 -0.42 -16.82 1.87
CA THR A 127 -0.66 -17.33 0.51
C THR A 127 -1.95 -18.14 0.41
N LYS A 128 -2.19 -19.03 1.37
CA LYS A 128 -3.45 -19.79 1.43
C LYS A 128 -4.65 -18.87 1.53
N HIS A 129 -4.57 -17.84 2.37
CA HIS A 129 -5.65 -16.89 2.55
C HIS A 129 -5.87 -16.03 1.30
N LEU A 130 -4.77 -15.56 0.67
CA LEU A 130 -4.82 -14.82 -0.59
C LEU A 130 -5.50 -15.63 -1.70
N SER A 131 -5.22 -16.94 -1.81
CA SER A 131 -5.87 -17.80 -2.80
C SER A 131 -7.38 -17.96 -2.56
N ALA A 132 -7.83 -17.83 -1.30
CA ALA A 132 -9.23 -17.94 -0.92
C ALA A 132 -10.00 -16.62 -1.01
N ILE A 133 -9.33 -15.49 -1.28
CA ILE A 133 -10.00 -14.20 -1.46
C ILE A 133 -10.89 -14.26 -2.71
N ALA A 134 -12.08 -13.71 -2.58
CA ALA A 134 -13.09 -13.66 -3.62
C ALA A 134 -12.58 -13.04 -4.94
N GLU A 135 -13.13 -13.51 -6.04
CA GLU A 135 -12.73 -13.09 -7.40
C GLU A 135 -13.76 -12.18 -8.07
N THR A 136 -14.85 -11.86 -7.36
CA THR A 136 -15.86 -10.93 -7.86
C THR A 136 -15.87 -9.63 -7.06
N ARG A 137 -16.12 -8.52 -7.73
CA ARG A 137 -16.19 -7.20 -7.09
C ARG A 137 -17.25 -7.14 -5.98
N THR A 138 -18.42 -7.70 -6.24
CA THR A 138 -19.54 -7.74 -5.28
C THR A 138 -19.12 -8.44 -3.99
N GLU A 139 -18.46 -9.57 -4.10
CA GLU A 139 -18.03 -10.35 -2.94
C GLU A 139 -16.88 -9.66 -2.20
N LEU A 140 -15.95 -9.05 -2.93
CA LEU A 140 -14.86 -8.24 -2.34
C LEU A 140 -15.44 -7.08 -1.52
N LEU A 141 -16.39 -6.32 -2.07
CA LEU A 141 -17.05 -5.24 -1.34
C LEU A 141 -17.82 -5.76 -0.12
N ARG A 142 -18.56 -6.84 -0.28
CA ARG A 142 -19.30 -7.47 0.83
C ARG A 142 -18.36 -7.89 1.97
N LEU A 143 -17.23 -8.50 1.66
CA LEU A 143 -16.23 -8.88 2.64
C LEU A 143 -15.62 -7.67 3.32
N PHE A 144 -15.25 -6.66 2.55
CA PHE A 144 -14.70 -5.41 3.06
C PHE A 144 -15.66 -4.75 4.08
N ASP A 145 -16.91 -4.55 3.69
CA ASP A 145 -17.93 -3.90 4.53
C ASP A 145 -18.26 -4.75 5.77
N SER A 146 -18.33 -6.09 5.62
CA SER A 146 -18.67 -7.01 6.72
C SER A 146 -17.56 -7.13 7.77
N TRP A 147 -16.30 -6.92 7.42
CA TRP A 147 -15.20 -6.89 8.39
C TRP A 147 -15.03 -5.53 9.03
N LEU A 148 -15.10 -4.48 8.23
CA LEU A 148 -14.81 -3.14 8.69
C LEU A 148 -15.88 -2.60 9.64
N ALA A 149 -17.16 -2.86 9.35
CA ALA A 149 -18.27 -2.32 10.12
C ALA A 149 -18.25 -2.69 11.62
N PRO A 150 -18.10 -3.99 12.01
CA PRO A 150 -18.13 -4.38 13.42
C PRO A 150 -16.80 -4.20 14.16
N SER A 151 -15.68 -4.08 13.45
CA SER A 151 -14.36 -4.07 14.08
C SER A 151 -13.86 -2.65 14.36
N ALA A 152 -14.24 -2.08 15.49
CA ALA A 152 -13.71 -0.79 15.96
C ALA A 152 -12.17 -0.84 16.08
N ARG A 153 -11.63 -1.89 16.68
CA ARG A 153 -10.17 -2.07 16.87
C ARG A 153 -9.41 -2.16 15.55
N LEU A 154 -9.96 -2.83 14.53
CA LEU A 154 -9.36 -2.86 13.20
C LEU A 154 -9.31 -1.44 12.62
N ARG A 155 -10.42 -0.70 12.70
CA ARG A 155 -10.47 0.69 12.21
C ARG A 155 -9.45 1.57 12.92
N GLU A 156 -9.37 1.49 14.22
CA GLU A 156 -8.44 2.25 15.05
C GLU A 156 -6.99 1.92 14.70
N TYR A 157 -6.67 0.63 14.63
CA TYR A 157 -5.31 0.16 14.31
C TYR A 157 -4.83 0.61 12.93
N LEU A 158 -5.69 0.58 11.92
CA LEU A 158 -5.33 0.95 10.56
C LEU A 158 -5.33 2.47 10.30
N GLY A 159 -5.48 3.28 11.36
CA GLY A 159 -5.70 4.71 11.18
C GLY A 159 -7.06 5.02 10.55
N ALA A 160 -7.96 4.06 10.59
CA ALA A 160 -9.28 4.10 9.97
C ALA A 160 -10.24 5.11 10.62
N ASN A 161 -9.79 5.86 11.63
CA ASN A 161 -10.44 7.10 12.04
C ASN A 161 -10.34 8.18 10.94
N ARG A 162 -9.45 8.05 9.99
CA ARG A 162 -9.52 8.80 8.73
C ARG A 162 -10.52 8.12 7.83
N ARG A 163 -11.71 8.60 7.91
CA ARG A 163 -12.82 8.19 7.04
C ARG A 163 -12.42 8.17 5.55
N GLU A 164 -11.63 9.15 5.15
CA GLU A 164 -11.10 9.27 3.80
C GLU A 164 -10.27 8.07 3.33
N SER A 165 -9.44 7.49 4.20
CA SER A 165 -8.63 6.31 3.86
C SER A 165 -9.49 5.07 3.64
N ILE A 166 -10.56 4.91 4.42
CA ILE A 166 -11.53 3.81 4.25
C ILE A 166 -12.31 4.00 2.95
N GLU A 167 -12.83 5.21 2.71
CA GLU A 167 -13.58 5.53 1.49
C GLU A 167 -12.69 5.33 0.25
N THR A 168 -11.43 5.73 0.33
CA THR A 168 -10.45 5.53 -0.75
C THR A 168 -10.17 4.05 -0.98
N ALA A 169 -9.96 3.26 0.08
CA ALA A 169 -9.75 1.83 -0.03
C ALA A 169 -10.97 1.11 -0.64
N ARG A 170 -12.17 1.49 -0.20
CA ARG A 170 -13.42 0.96 -0.77
C ARG A 170 -13.57 1.33 -2.24
N LYS A 171 -13.24 2.57 -2.60
CA LYS A 171 -13.29 3.05 -3.98
C LYS A 171 -12.26 2.33 -4.87
N LEU A 172 -11.10 1.96 -4.36
CA LEU A 172 -10.14 1.12 -5.09
C LEU A 172 -10.76 -0.23 -5.47
N ILE A 173 -11.53 -0.87 -4.57
CA ILE A 173 -12.23 -2.13 -4.87
C ILE A 173 -13.29 -1.92 -5.97
N GLU A 174 -13.95 -0.76 -5.99
CA GLU A 174 -14.96 -0.43 -7.00
C GLU A 174 -14.36 -0.20 -8.39
N LEU A 175 -13.17 0.40 -8.45
CA LEU A 175 -12.54 0.83 -9.69
C LEU A 175 -11.62 -0.24 -10.30
N ILE A 176 -10.87 -0.95 -9.47
CA ILE A 176 -9.85 -1.89 -9.94
C ILE A 176 -10.49 -3.23 -10.30
N ALA A 177 -10.01 -3.86 -11.36
CA ALA A 177 -10.43 -5.22 -11.69
C ALA A 177 -10.06 -6.19 -10.54
N PRO A 178 -10.94 -7.14 -10.17
CA PRO A 178 -10.67 -8.07 -9.06
C PRO A 178 -9.34 -8.81 -9.16
N THR A 179 -8.94 -9.21 -10.37
CA THR A 179 -7.66 -9.86 -10.64
C THR A 179 -6.48 -8.95 -10.33
N VAL A 180 -6.57 -7.67 -10.69
CA VAL A 180 -5.54 -6.66 -10.39
C VAL A 180 -5.49 -6.38 -8.90
N LEU A 181 -6.65 -6.26 -8.23
CA LEU A 181 -6.70 -6.11 -6.78
C LEU A 181 -6.03 -7.28 -6.06
N LYS A 182 -6.29 -8.52 -6.52
CA LYS A 182 -5.66 -9.72 -5.97
C LYS A 182 -4.13 -9.70 -6.15
N THR A 183 -3.64 -9.20 -7.29
CA THR A 183 -2.21 -8.97 -7.53
C THR A 183 -1.64 -7.94 -6.56
N VAL A 184 -2.32 -6.81 -6.36
CA VAL A 184 -1.93 -5.78 -5.39
C VAL A 184 -1.87 -6.36 -3.98
N LEU A 185 -2.88 -7.12 -3.55
CA LEU A 185 -2.87 -7.81 -2.26
C LEU A 185 -1.70 -8.80 -2.14
N GLY A 186 -1.34 -9.47 -3.24
CA GLY A 186 -0.14 -10.33 -3.30
C GLY A 186 1.15 -9.54 -3.06
N TYR A 187 1.30 -8.36 -3.65
CA TYR A 187 2.43 -7.47 -3.38
C TYR A 187 2.46 -7.02 -1.92
N LEU A 188 1.30 -6.64 -1.37
CA LEU A 188 1.20 -6.25 0.03
C LEU A 188 1.62 -7.38 0.99
N VAL A 189 1.26 -8.62 0.68
CA VAL A 189 1.72 -9.80 1.44
C VAL A 189 3.24 -9.95 1.37
N ALA A 190 3.81 -9.82 0.19
CA ALA A 190 5.24 -10.04 -0.03
C ALA A 190 6.12 -8.92 0.53
N LEU A 191 5.61 -7.68 0.49
CA LEU A 191 6.33 -6.46 0.89
C LEU A 191 5.93 -5.98 2.28
N HIS A 192 5.21 -6.78 3.06
CA HIS A 192 4.66 -6.35 4.35
C HIS A 192 5.70 -5.74 5.30
N GLY A 193 6.93 -6.24 5.30
CA GLY A 193 8.03 -5.68 6.09
C GLY A 193 8.65 -4.38 5.53
N ASP A 194 8.27 -3.98 4.32
CA ASP A 194 8.80 -2.80 3.63
C ASP A 194 7.75 -1.68 3.51
N PHE A 195 6.54 -1.86 4.07
CA PHE A 195 5.49 -0.84 4.02
C PHE A 195 5.92 0.51 4.56
N ASP A 196 6.66 0.51 5.65
CA ASP A 196 7.16 1.74 6.24
C ASP A 196 8.29 2.35 5.40
N ARG A 197 9.03 1.55 4.64
CA ARG A 197 10.07 2.04 3.72
C ARG A 197 9.50 2.62 2.43
N LEU A 198 8.34 2.12 1.98
CA LEU A 198 7.62 2.71 0.84
C LEU A 198 6.97 4.06 1.18
N SER A 199 6.66 4.29 2.46
CA SER A 199 6.16 5.57 2.96
C SER A 199 7.26 6.56 3.35
N LEU A 200 8.51 6.11 3.52
CA LEU A 200 9.68 6.90 3.94
C LEU A 200 10.57 7.33 2.77
N GLY A 201 10.12 7.24 1.54
CA GLY A 201 10.80 7.78 0.37
C GLY A 201 10.86 9.31 0.32
N SER A 202 10.88 9.97 1.50
CA SER A 202 11.02 11.41 1.67
C SER A 202 12.09 11.72 2.73
N GLU A 203 13.31 11.25 2.53
CA GLU A 203 14.49 11.89 3.08
C GLU A 203 15.37 12.47 1.98
#